data_7bd8fe282269ad099dcbbfc0f9ea5cc9
#
_entry.id   7bd8fe282269ad099dcbbfc0f9ea5cc9
#
_cell.length_a   1.000
_cell.length_b   1.000
_cell.length_c   1.000
_cell.angle_alpha   90.00
_cell.angle_beta   90.00
_cell.angle_gamma   90.00
#
_symmetry.space_group_name_H-M   'P 1'
#
loop_
_entity.id
_entity.type
_entity.pdbx_description
1 polymer ?
#
loop_
_entity_poly.entity_id
_entity_poly.type
_entity_poly.pdbx_seq_one_letter_code
_entity_poly.pdbx_strand_id
1 'polypeptide(L)'
;MNFKIAVLGPIPYDHITTSRGQEIIKYGCATHPAIALARLLEGKGTVAPVTHVRRQDEAPIKALLGAYSNIETNAVYSHFDQGDVIQLRFVDQNNRLEKQTAFMPPISPEDMAPVMDSDVFVCVPISDYEVPLETLQYIKTHRKPGAITIFDAHGPTTTVTTTGDRLRRFWVERDRWLPYIDVLKMNIEEAGCSWFKKEYEASELQHTYQELTDQEMSDFARHVLDQGSKALYITLDSRGCMVYTREGGGLSAEFVAAVKVEEVIDTTGCGDSFAGGLAFGLLENRTAYINAARFANTLGALRTQGTTFDVFRNLEETQSIIRQHYSS
;
A
#
# COMPACT_ATOMS: atom_id res chain seq x y z
N MET A 1 25.16 4.82 5.64
CA MET A 1 23.91 5.29 6.26
C MET A 1 23.06 4.05 6.54
N ASN A 2 22.49 3.96 7.69
CA ASN A 2 21.59 2.84 8.02
C ASN A 2 20.16 3.36 7.94
N PHE A 3 19.43 3.04 6.87
CA PHE A 3 18.06 3.48 6.68
C PHE A 3 17.09 2.68 7.54
N LYS A 4 15.97 3.31 7.92
CA LYS A 4 14.88 2.62 8.60
C LYS A 4 13.54 2.96 7.95
N ILE A 5 12.75 1.95 7.63
CA ILE A 5 11.41 2.08 7.06
C ILE A 5 10.40 1.42 8.00
N ALA A 6 9.42 2.18 8.47
CA ALA A 6 8.26 1.64 9.17
C ALA A 6 7.17 1.26 8.17
N VAL A 7 6.57 0.08 8.36
CA VAL A 7 5.43 -0.40 7.54
C VAL A 7 4.23 -0.58 8.46
N LEU A 8 3.22 0.28 8.30
CA LEU A 8 2.01 0.30 9.10
C LEU A 8 0.85 -0.35 8.34
N GLY A 9 0.22 -1.30 8.95
CA GLY A 9 -0.96 -1.95 8.37
C GLY A 9 -1.23 -3.29 9.04
N PRO A 10 -2.39 -3.90 8.77
CA PRO A 10 -2.70 -5.21 9.32
C PRO A 10 -1.84 -6.30 8.67
N ILE A 11 -1.72 -7.40 9.37
CA ILE A 11 -1.20 -8.68 8.82
C ILE A 11 -2.34 -9.69 8.95
N PRO A 12 -3.29 -9.68 8.00
CA PRO A 12 -4.41 -10.58 8.05
C PRO A 12 -4.01 -12.02 7.72
N TYR A 13 -4.79 -12.96 8.24
CA TYR A 13 -4.74 -14.35 7.84
C TYR A 13 -5.66 -14.53 6.63
N ASP A 14 -5.07 -14.57 5.45
CA ASP A 14 -5.79 -14.61 4.19
C ASP A 14 -6.13 -16.04 3.79
N HIS A 15 -7.42 -16.29 3.56
CA HIS A 15 -7.94 -17.49 2.89
C HIS A 15 -8.31 -17.13 1.46
N ILE A 16 -7.54 -17.58 0.50
CA ILE A 16 -7.69 -17.25 -0.91
C ILE A 16 -8.17 -18.48 -1.66
N THR A 17 -9.33 -18.37 -2.31
CA THR A 17 -9.78 -19.33 -3.31
C THR A 17 -9.57 -18.72 -4.68
N THR A 18 -8.64 -19.26 -5.46
CA THR A 18 -8.36 -18.76 -6.81
C THR A 18 -9.52 -19.06 -7.77
N SER A 19 -9.58 -18.41 -8.93
CA SER A 19 -10.57 -18.68 -9.98
C SER A 19 -10.50 -20.11 -10.53
N ARG A 20 -9.38 -20.81 -10.29
CA ARG A 20 -9.18 -22.23 -10.65
C ARG A 20 -9.54 -23.18 -9.49
N GLY A 21 -10.07 -22.65 -8.37
CA GLY A 21 -10.45 -23.42 -7.19
C GLY A 21 -9.29 -23.86 -6.30
N GLN A 22 -8.09 -23.32 -6.49
CA GLN A 22 -6.96 -23.60 -5.60
C GLN A 22 -7.11 -22.80 -4.31
N GLU A 23 -6.88 -23.45 -3.17
CA GLU A 23 -6.84 -22.81 -1.86
C GLU A 23 -5.41 -22.39 -1.51
N ILE A 24 -5.25 -21.14 -1.09
CA ILE A 24 -3.99 -20.57 -0.62
C ILE A 24 -4.25 -19.91 0.74
N ILE A 25 -3.41 -20.21 1.72
CA ILE A 25 -3.44 -19.62 3.04
C ILE A 25 -2.10 -18.90 3.26
N LYS A 26 -2.15 -17.61 3.60
CA LYS A 26 -0.96 -16.81 3.87
C LYS A 26 -1.25 -15.63 4.79
N TYR A 27 -0.20 -15.04 5.32
CA TYR A 27 -0.25 -13.72 5.95
C TYR A 27 -0.08 -12.64 4.88
N GLY A 28 -1.05 -11.72 4.79
CA GLY A 28 -1.14 -10.72 3.70
C GLY A 28 -0.73 -9.31 4.09
N CYS A 29 -1.17 -8.36 3.29
CA CYS A 29 -1.06 -6.90 3.44
C CYS A 29 0.36 -6.45 3.83
N ALA A 30 0.60 -5.96 5.06
CA ALA A 30 1.87 -5.37 5.49
C ALA A 30 3.09 -6.31 5.39
N THR A 31 2.90 -7.63 5.31
CA THR A 31 4.00 -8.57 5.06
C THR A 31 4.64 -8.38 3.68
N HIS A 32 3.84 -8.02 2.66
CA HIS A 32 4.34 -7.84 1.29
C HIS A 32 5.36 -6.71 1.18
N PRO A 33 5.06 -5.45 1.55
CA PRO A 33 6.04 -4.37 1.52
C PRO A 33 7.17 -4.61 2.51
N ALA A 34 6.91 -5.18 3.69
CA ALA A 34 7.95 -5.43 4.68
C ALA A 34 9.04 -6.37 4.16
N ILE A 35 8.65 -7.50 3.57
CA ILE A 35 9.61 -8.49 3.03
C ILE A 35 10.28 -7.97 1.76
N ALA A 36 9.52 -7.33 0.85
CA ALA A 36 10.09 -6.73 -0.35
C ALA A 36 11.16 -5.68 0.00
N LEU A 37 10.88 -4.80 0.96
CA LEU A 37 11.82 -3.80 1.44
C LEU A 37 13.03 -4.42 2.14
N ALA A 38 12.85 -5.49 2.92
CA ALA A 38 13.95 -6.19 3.56
C ALA A 38 14.95 -6.74 2.54
N ARG A 39 14.46 -7.30 1.41
CA ARG A 39 15.30 -7.76 0.30
C ARG A 39 16.08 -6.64 -0.37
N LEU A 40 15.47 -5.46 -0.55
CA LEU A 40 16.11 -4.30 -1.15
C LEU A 40 17.10 -3.61 -0.21
N LEU A 41 16.86 -3.66 1.10
CA LEU A 41 17.66 -2.97 2.13
C LEU A 41 18.71 -3.88 2.78
N GLU A 42 18.91 -5.10 2.29
CA GLU A 42 19.90 -6.01 2.84
C GLU A 42 21.27 -5.35 2.93
N GLY A 43 21.87 -5.30 4.13
CA GLY A 43 23.13 -4.62 4.41
C GLY A 43 23.10 -3.08 4.38
N LYS A 44 21.93 -2.45 4.15
CA LYS A 44 21.76 -0.99 4.02
C LYS A 44 20.81 -0.36 5.03
N GLY A 45 19.92 -1.16 5.61
CA GLY A 45 18.90 -0.62 6.52
C GLY A 45 17.98 -1.69 7.09
N THR A 46 17.04 -1.24 7.91
CA THR A 46 16.06 -2.09 8.61
C THR A 46 14.63 -1.74 8.20
N VAL A 47 13.75 -2.70 8.37
CA VAL A 47 12.30 -2.57 8.17
C VAL A 47 11.60 -2.92 9.47
N ALA A 48 10.70 -2.05 9.93
CA ALA A 48 9.96 -2.24 11.16
C ALA A 48 8.44 -2.26 10.90
N PRO A 49 7.83 -3.45 10.75
CA PRO A 49 6.38 -3.57 10.71
C PRO A 49 5.74 -3.12 12.03
N VAL A 50 4.67 -2.30 11.93
CA VAL A 50 3.85 -1.87 13.05
C VAL A 50 2.45 -2.42 12.84
N THR A 51 2.02 -3.34 13.69
CA THR A 51 0.76 -4.05 13.50
C THR A 51 0.27 -4.70 14.78
N HIS A 52 -1.05 -4.87 14.89
CA HIS A 52 -1.68 -5.77 15.85
C HIS A 52 -2.02 -7.09 15.15
N VAL A 53 -1.78 -8.22 15.83
CA VAL A 53 -2.02 -9.56 15.30
C VAL A 53 -2.74 -10.44 16.31
N ARG A 54 -3.44 -11.48 15.86
CA ARG A 54 -4.03 -12.46 16.78
C ARG A 54 -2.93 -13.15 17.60
N ARG A 55 -3.25 -13.46 18.84
CA ARG A 55 -2.29 -14.15 19.74
C ARG A 55 -1.75 -15.44 19.12
N GLN A 56 -2.59 -16.25 18.50
CA GLN A 56 -2.19 -17.49 17.85
C GLN A 56 -1.30 -17.27 16.61
N ASP A 57 -1.37 -16.11 15.96
CA ASP A 57 -0.60 -15.79 14.74
C ASP A 57 0.71 -15.06 15.07
N GLU A 58 0.90 -14.57 16.29
CA GLU A 58 2.10 -13.79 16.65
C GLU A 58 3.40 -14.56 16.39
N ALA A 59 3.50 -15.78 16.89
CA ALA A 59 4.71 -16.58 16.73
C ALA A 59 4.97 -16.97 15.26
N PRO A 60 3.98 -17.44 14.47
CA PRO A 60 4.15 -17.69 13.05
C PRO A 60 4.53 -16.43 12.25
N ILE A 61 3.90 -15.26 12.52
CA ILE A 61 4.22 -14.01 11.84
C ILE A 61 5.63 -13.54 12.19
N LYS A 62 6.01 -13.58 13.46
CA LYS A 62 7.37 -13.22 13.89
C LYS A 62 8.42 -14.18 13.30
N ALA A 63 8.11 -15.45 13.16
CA ALA A 63 8.99 -16.43 12.51
C ALA A 63 9.14 -16.14 11.00
N LEU A 64 8.04 -15.83 10.32
CA LEU A 64 8.04 -15.45 8.91
C LEU A 64 8.89 -14.19 8.66
N LEU A 65 8.65 -13.13 9.43
CA LEU A 65 9.38 -11.87 9.31
C LEU A 65 10.85 -12.01 9.76
N GLY A 66 11.09 -12.75 10.83
CA GLY A 66 12.43 -13.00 11.39
C GLY A 66 13.35 -13.86 10.52
N ALA A 67 12.82 -14.47 9.45
CA ALA A 67 13.65 -15.10 8.41
C ALA A 67 14.52 -14.07 7.67
N TYR A 68 14.19 -12.78 7.77
CA TYR A 68 14.94 -11.65 7.21
C TYR A 68 15.62 -10.89 8.35
N SER A 69 16.95 -10.97 8.44
CA SER A 69 17.74 -10.47 9.57
C SER A 69 17.65 -8.96 9.81
N ASN A 70 17.16 -8.21 8.83
CA ASN A 70 16.97 -6.76 8.89
C ASN A 70 15.49 -6.35 9.08
N ILE A 71 14.59 -7.28 9.48
CA ILE A 71 13.25 -6.94 9.93
C ILE A 71 13.20 -6.90 11.46
N GLU A 72 12.79 -5.76 12.01
CA GLU A 72 12.57 -5.56 13.45
C GLU A 72 11.12 -5.87 13.80
N THR A 73 10.85 -6.88 14.62
CA THR A 73 9.48 -7.31 14.97
C THR A 73 8.97 -6.75 16.30
N ASN A 74 9.65 -5.75 16.86
CA ASN A 74 9.35 -5.19 18.19
C ASN A 74 7.99 -4.49 18.25
N ALA A 75 7.49 -3.99 17.13
CA ALA A 75 6.19 -3.34 17.01
C ALA A 75 5.11 -4.26 16.37
N VAL A 76 5.32 -5.56 16.41
CA VAL A 76 4.31 -6.59 16.11
C VAL A 76 3.72 -7.03 17.43
N TYR A 77 2.50 -6.59 17.74
CA TYR A 77 1.84 -6.79 19.02
C TYR A 77 0.71 -7.79 18.95
N SER A 78 0.56 -8.56 20.02
CA SER A 78 -0.57 -9.47 20.19
C SER A 78 -1.19 -9.28 21.57
N HIS A 79 -2.40 -8.75 21.58
CA HIS A 79 -3.17 -8.55 22.82
C HIS A 79 -4.53 -9.27 22.79
N PHE A 80 -4.92 -9.79 21.64
CA PHE A 80 -6.27 -10.28 21.39
C PHE A 80 -6.26 -11.69 20.79
N ASP A 81 -7.30 -12.46 21.08
CA ASP A 81 -7.50 -13.79 20.49
C ASP A 81 -8.21 -13.74 19.13
N GLN A 82 -8.83 -12.60 18.82
CA GLN A 82 -9.42 -12.30 17.51
C GLN A 82 -8.49 -11.40 16.71
N GLY A 83 -8.59 -11.46 15.40
CA GLY A 83 -7.81 -10.62 14.51
C GLY A 83 -8.24 -10.74 13.06
N ASP A 84 -7.61 -9.98 12.20
CA ASP A 84 -8.01 -9.88 10.80
C ASP A 84 -7.92 -11.23 10.09
N VAL A 85 -9.09 -11.73 9.66
CA VAL A 85 -9.23 -12.92 8.82
C VAL A 85 -9.96 -12.48 7.56
N ILE A 86 -9.28 -12.59 6.43
CA ILE A 86 -9.79 -12.16 5.14
C ILE A 86 -10.05 -13.38 4.26
N GLN A 87 -11.26 -13.48 3.75
CA GLN A 87 -11.63 -14.48 2.74
C GLN A 87 -11.68 -13.80 1.38
N LEU A 88 -10.86 -14.27 0.45
CA LEU A 88 -10.78 -13.79 -0.91
C LEU A 88 -11.21 -14.91 -1.87
N ARG A 89 -12.32 -14.72 -2.56
CA ARG A 89 -12.81 -15.64 -3.58
C ARG A 89 -12.73 -14.99 -4.95
N PHE A 90 -11.78 -15.41 -5.75
CA PHE A 90 -11.62 -14.91 -7.11
C PHE A 90 -12.69 -15.50 -8.03
N VAL A 91 -13.44 -14.62 -8.70
CA VAL A 91 -14.40 -14.95 -9.74
C VAL A 91 -13.65 -15.10 -11.07
N ASP A 92 -12.71 -14.21 -11.32
CA ASP A 92 -11.77 -14.25 -12.44
C ASP A 92 -10.39 -13.69 -11.98
N GLN A 93 -9.52 -13.32 -12.90
CA GLN A 93 -8.16 -12.85 -12.60
C GLN A 93 -8.13 -11.50 -11.85
N ASN A 94 -9.14 -10.65 -12.05
CA ASN A 94 -9.19 -9.28 -11.53
C ASN A 94 -10.35 -9.06 -10.54
N ASN A 95 -11.40 -9.87 -10.63
CA ASN A 95 -12.61 -9.71 -9.82
C ASN A 95 -12.68 -10.76 -8.72
N ARG A 96 -12.91 -10.32 -7.50
CA ARG A 96 -13.03 -11.17 -6.33
C ARG A 96 -14.10 -10.66 -5.36
N LEU A 97 -14.65 -11.58 -4.61
CA LEU A 97 -15.48 -11.30 -3.44
C LEU A 97 -14.58 -11.32 -2.21
N GLU A 98 -14.77 -10.36 -1.34
CA GLU A 98 -13.95 -10.20 -0.15
C GLU A 98 -14.82 -10.20 1.10
N LYS A 99 -14.42 -10.94 2.13
CA LYS A 99 -15.01 -10.90 3.46
C LYS A 99 -13.94 -10.70 4.52
N GLN A 100 -14.24 -9.83 5.49
CA GLN A 100 -13.46 -9.66 6.71
C GLN A 100 -14.30 -10.14 7.90
N THR A 101 -13.87 -11.19 8.59
CA THR A 101 -14.66 -11.86 9.62
C THR A 101 -14.29 -11.44 11.04
N ALA A 102 -13.17 -10.76 11.21
CA ALA A 102 -12.72 -10.21 12.47
C ALA A 102 -11.83 -8.98 12.24
N PHE A 103 -11.59 -8.22 13.30
CA PHE A 103 -10.86 -6.96 13.27
C PHE A 103 -9.85 -6.91 14.41
N MET A 104 -8.69 -6.30 14.16
CA MET A 104 -7.73 -5.90 15.18
C MET A 104 -7.97 -4.44 15.57
N PRO A 105 -7.51 -3.99 16.75
CA PRO A 105 -7.49 -2.57 17.08
C PRO A 105 -6.69 -1.78 16.05
N PRO A 106 -7.02 -0.49 15.85
CA PRO A 106 -6.23 0.38 14.99
C PRO A 106 -4.83 0.60 15.56
N ILE A 107 -3.86 0.85 14.69
CA ILE A 107 -2.51 1.27 15.06
C ILE A 107 -2.60 2.68 15.64
N SER A 108 -2.40 2.80 16.94
CA SER A 108 -2.52 4.05 17.69
C SER A 108 -1.23 4.90 17.63
N PRO A 109 -1.25 6.18 18.03
CA PRO A 109 -0.05 6.99 18.21
C PRO A 109 0.97 6.36 19.16
N GLU A 110 0.54 5.64 20.20
CA GLU A 110 1.40 4.98 21.18
C GLU A 110 2.22 3.84 20.56
N ASP A 111 1.66 3.15 19.57
CA ASP A 111 2.33 2.06 18.85
C ASP A 111 3.51 2.57 18.01
N MET A 112 3.56 3.87 17.74
CA MET A 112 4.59 4.48 16.91
C MET A 112 5.93 4.69 17.62
N ALA A 113 5.97 4.64 18.95
CA ALA A 113 7.17 4.96 19.73
C ALA A 113 8.45 4.21 19.28
N PRO A 114 8.42 2.90 18.95
CA PRO A 114 9.61 2.16 18.53
C PRO A 114 10.14 2.53 17.13
N VAL A 115 9.36 3.27 16.32
CA VAL A 115 9.63 3.48 14.89
C VAL A 115 9.71 4.94 14.48
N MET A 116 9.62 5.90 15.43
CA MET A 116 9.62 7.34 15.13
C MET A 116 10.94 7.85 14.52
N ASP A 117 12.02 7.09 14.64
CA ASP A 117 13.31 7.34 14.01
C ASP A 117 13.35 6.90 12.53
N SER A 118 12.25 6.42 11.95
CA SER A 118 12.18 5.96 10.57
C SER A 118 12.37 7.10 9.54
N ASP A 119 12.94 6.75 8.40
CA ASP A 119 13.12 7.65 7.24
C ASP A 119 11.86 7.73 6.39
N VAL A 120 11.11 6.62 6.33
CA VAL A 120 9.88 6.50 5.57
C VAL A 120 8.86 5.72 6.41
N PHE A 121 7.61 6.20 6.41
CA PHE A 121 6.45 5.52 6.95
C PHE A 121 5.57 5.09 5.78
N VAL A 122 5.37 3.78 5.60
CA VAL A 122 4.52 3.18 4.57
C VAL A 122 3.25 2.70 5.23
N CYS A 123 2.13 3.33 4.94
CA CYS A 123 0.83 2.97 5.49
C CYS A 123 0.02 2.23 4.44
N VAL A 124 -0.32 0.97 4.74
CA VAL A 124 -1.09 0.08 3.86
C VAL A 124 -2.33 -0.46 4.59
N PRO A 125 -3.28 0.40 4.97
CA PRO A 125 -4.53 -0.05 5.60
C PRO A 125 -5.39 -0.80 4.58
N ILE A 126 -6.17 -1.77 5.05
CA ILE A 126 -7.14 -2.51 4.23
C ILE A 126 -8.58 -2.09 4.46
N SER A 127 -8.86 -1.35 5.54
CA SER A 127 -10.13 -0.69 5.82
C SER A 127 -9.91 0.69 6.42
N ASP A 128 -10.98 1.41 6.66
CA ASP A 128 -10.98 2.83 7.04
C ASP A 128 -10.55 3.13 8.48
N TYR A 129 -10.18 2.12 9.27
CA TYR A 129 -9.87 2.34 10.69
C TYR A 129 -8.49 1.84 11.15
N GLU A 130 -7.78 1.00 10.39
CA GLU A 130 -6.54 0.35 10.85
C GLU A 130 -5.37 1.31 11.06
N VAL A 131 -5.28 2.35 10.22
CA VAL A 131 -4.31 3.44 10.39
C VAL A 131 -5.09 4.75 10.47
N PRO A 132 -5.55 5.16 11.67
CA PRO A 132 -6.42 6.32 11.83
C PRO A 132 -5.70 7.65 11.60
N LEU A 133 -6.48 8.71 11.39
CA LEU A 133 -5.99 10.06 11.13
C LEU A 133 -5.07 10.56 12.26
N GLU A 134 -5.39 10.23 13.50
CA GLU A 134 -4.62 10.62 14.69
C GLU A 134 -3.19 10.08 14.63
N THR A 135 -3.00 8.87 14.12
CA THR A 135 -1.68 8.26 13.93
C THR A 135 -0.88 8.98 12.84
N LEU A 136 -1.52 9.36 11.73
CA LEU A 136 -0.85 10.17 10.69
C LEU A 136 -0.48 11.58 11.21
N GLN A 137 -1.35 12.19 12.01
CA GLN A 137 -1.08 13.47 12.67
C GLN A 137 0.12 13.36 13.62
N TYR A 138 0.16 12.28 14.42
CA TYR A 138 1.26 12.01 15.33
C TYR A 138 2.59 11.83 14.57
N ILE A 139 2.60 11.00 13.52
CA ILE A 139 3.77 10.81 12.65
C ILE A 139 4.24 12.16 12.09
N LYS A 140 3.35 12.95 11.51
CA LYS A 140 3.69 14.24 10.87
C LYS A 140 4.33 15.21 11.84
N THR A 141 3.89 15.19 13.10
CA THR A 141 4.33 16.12 14.15
C THR A 141 5.66 15.69 14.77
N HIS A 142 5.90 14.36 14.90
CA HIS A 142 7.01 13.84 15.71
C HIS A 142 8.11 13.16 14.90
N ARG A 143 7.90 12.88 13.61
CA ARG A 143 8.92 12.25 12.75
C ARG A 143 10.15 13.14 12.60
N LYS A 144 11.30 12.52 12.37
CA LYS A 144 12.55 13.26 12.14
C LYS A 144 12.46 14.13 10.87
N PRO A 145 13.22 15.26 10.82
CA PRO A 145 13.27 16.11 9.63
C PRO A 145 13.64 15.31 8.35
N GLY A 146 12.91 15.56 7.27
CA GLY A 146 13.12 14.86 5.99
C GLY A 146 12.46 13.48 5.88
N ALA A 147 11.90 12.93 6.95
CA ALA A 147 11.09 11.72 6.85
C ALA A 147 9.80 11.98 6.09
N ILE A 148 9.29 10.97 5.39
CA ILE A 148 8.07 11.06 4.57
C ILE A 148 7.07 9.96 4.95
N THR A 149 5.79 10.26 4.71
CA THR A 149 4.68 9.31 4.85
C THR A 149 4.11 8.98 3.47
N ILE A 150 4.08 7.71 3.13
CA ILE A 150 3.41 7.15 1.95
C ILE A 150 2.14 6.47 2.44
N PHE A 151 1.02 6.78 1.84
CA PHE A 151 -0.28 6.27 2.27
C PHE A 151 -1.03 5.65 1.11
N ASP A 152 -1.50 4.40 1.30
CA ASP A 152 -2.38 3.71 0.37
C ASP A 152 -3.85 4.04 0.69
N ALA A 153 -4.56 4.60 -0.28
CA ALA A 153 -5.97 4.97 -0.12
C ALA A 153 -6.93 3.77 -0.11
N HIS A 154 -6.44 2.55 -0.25
CA HIS A 154 -7.26 1.34 -0.18
C HIS A 154 -8.10 1.30 1.10
N GLY A 155 -7.48 1.60 2.25
CA GLY A 155 -8.17 1.62 3.54
C GLY A 155 -9.39 2.54 3.56
N PRO A 156 -9.24 3.87 3.48
CA PRO A 156 -10.35 4.82 3.61
C PRO A 156 -11.38 4.74 2.49
N THR A 157 -11.07 4.07 1.38
CA THR A 157 -12.02 3.80 0.28
C THR A 157 -12.68 2.42 0.38
N THR A 158 -12.45 1.69 1.49
CA THR A 158 -13.06 0.39 1.76
C THR A 158 -13.83 0.43 3.07
N THR A 159 -15.04 -0.09 3.08
CA THR A 159 -15.85 -0.31 4.27
C THR A 159 -16.20 -1.78 4.42
N VAL A 160 -16.50 -2.18 5.65
CA VAL A 160 -16.92 -3.55 5.96
C VAL A 160 -18.34 -3.53 6.52
N THR A 161 -19.22 -4.31 5.92
CA THR A 161 -20.61 -4.42 6.36
C THR A 161 -20.72 -5.25 7.64
N THR A 162 -21.89 -5.24 8.27
CA THR A 162 -22.20 -6.10 9.43
C THR A 162 -22.15 -7.60 9.12
N THR A 163 -22.21 -7.98 7.83
CA THR A 163 -22.05 -9.36 7.35
C THR A 163 -20.63 -9.70 6.96
N GLY A 164 -19.70 -8.74 7.11
CA GLY A 164 -18.29 -8.89 6.80
C GLY A 164 -17.94 -8.66 5.33
N ASP A 165 -18.90 -8.30 4.47
CA ASP A 165 -18.64 -8.02 3.07
C ASP A 165 -17.85 -6.71 2.95
N ARG A 166 -16.76 -6.72 2.18
CA ARG A 166 -15.91 -5.56 1.93
C ARG A 166 -16.40 -4.86 0.67
N LEU A 167 -16.71 -3.58 0.80
CA LEU A 167 -17.29 -2.75 -0.26
C LEU A 167 -16.49 -1.45 -0.43
N ARG A 168 -16.49 -0.92 -1.64
CA ARG A 168 -15.97 0.43 -1.90
C ARG A 168 -16.87 1.47 -1.24
N ARG A 169 -16.24 2.54 -0.74
CA ARG A 169 -16.93 3.72 -0.20
C ARG A 169 -16.26 5.00 -0.68
N PHE A 170 -17.00 6.10 -0.71
CA PHE A 170 -16.43 7.43 -0.93
C PHE A 170 -15.60 7.87 0.27
N TRP A 171 -14.38 8.34 -0.01
CA TRP A 171 -13.52 8.94 1.01
C TRP A 171 -13.92 10.40 1.24
N VAL A 172 -14.99 10.60 1.98
CA VAL A 172 -15.61 11.91 2.22
C VAL A 172 -14.66 12.85 3.00
N GLU A 173 -13.90 12.29 3.94
CA GLU A 173 -13.02 13.07 4.82
C GLU A 173 -11.61 13.27 4.27
N ARG A 174 -11.30 12.92 3.00
CA ARG A 174 -9.94 12.94 2.42
C ARG A 174 -9.19 14.25 2.68
N ASP A 175 -9.88 15.40 2.61
CA ASP A 175 -9.25 16.72 2.77
C ASP A 175 -8.73 16.98 4.20
N ARG A 176 -9.22 16.23 5.18
CA ARG A 176 -8.68 16.23 6.55
C ARG A 176 -7.42 15.38 6.69
N TRP A 177 -7.21 14.42 5.78
CA TRP A 177 -6.09 13.47 5.80
C TRP A 177 -4.91 13.95 4.95
N LEU A 178 -5.17 14.55 3.79
CA LEU A 178 -4.16 14.95 2.81
C LEU A 178 -3.00 15.78 3.39
N PRO A 179 -3.19 16.73 4.35
CA PRO A 179 -2.09 17.50 4.93
C PRO A 179 -1.04 16.65 5.66
N TYR A 180 -1.38 15.42 6.04
CA TYR A 180 -0.50 14.51 6.79
C TYR A 180 0.15 13.44 5.91
N ILE A 181 -0.18 13.42 4.61
CA ILE A 181 0.29 12.44 3.63
C ILE A 181 1.26 13.14 2.66
N ASP A 182 2.53 12.73 2.64
CA ASP A 182 3.48 13.30 1.69
C ASP A 182 3.36 12.68 0.30
N VAL A 183 3.05 11.38 0.21
CA VAL A 183 2.87 10.64 -1.03
C VAL A 183 1.60 9.81 -0.93
N LEU A 184 0.64 10.11 -1.79
CA LEU A 184 -0.61 9.37 -1.87
C LEU A 184 -0.53 8.33 -2.99
N LYS A 185 -0.89 7.09 -2.69
CA LYS A 185 -1.02 6.00 -3.67
C LYS A 185 -2.45 5.48 -3.66
N MET A 186 -2.98 5.18 -4.83
CA MET A 186 -4.28 4.56 -5.02
C MET A 186 -4.36 3.84 -6.36
N ASN A 187 -5.34 2.97 -6.54
CA ASN A 187 -5.71 2.47 -7.85
C ASN A 187 -6.79 3.38 -8.51
N ILE A 188 -7.16 3.07 -9.75
CA ILE A 188 -8.13 3.88 -10.50
C ILE A 188 -9.52 3.88 -9.86
N GLU A 189 -9.94 2.76 -9.25
CA GLU A 189 -11.22 2.67 -8.52
C GLU A 189 -11.21 3.54 -7.26
N GLU A 190 -10.12 3.48 -6.50
CA GLU A 190 -9.92 4.28 -5.30
C GLU A 190 -9.85 5.78 -5.64
N ALA A 191 -9.30 6.12 -6.79
CA ALA A 191 -9.32 7.49 -7.30
C ALA A 191 -10.77 7.96 -7.57
N GLY A 192 -11.61 7.13 -8.20
CA GLY A 192 -13.03 7.40 -8.38
C GLY A 192 -13.80 7.53 -7.07
N CYS A 193 -13.41 6.74 -6.03
CA CYS A 193 -13.97 6.88 -4.68
C CYS A 193 -13.47 8.12 -3.93
N SER A 194 -12.37 8.72 -4.37
CA SER A 194 -11.74 9.87 -3.73
C SER A 194 -12.06 11.20 -4.44
N TRP A 195 -12.42 11.16 -5.72
CA TRP A 195 -12.81 12.32 -6.51
C TRP A 195 -14.21 12.13 -7.09
N PHE A 196 -15.22 12.69 -6.42
CA PHE A 196 -16.63 12.48 -6.69
C PHE A 196 -17.39 13.82 -6.68
N LYS A 197 -18.57 13.82 -7.27
CA LYS A 197 -19.49 14.98 -7.27
C LYS A 197 -19.93 15.30 -5.84
N LYS A 198 -20.33 16.55 -5.60
CA LYS A 198 -20.92 16.95 -4.31
C LYS A 198 -22.36 16.47 -4.16
N GLU A 199 -23.07 16.30 -5.27
CA GLU A 199 -24.48 15.92 -5.33
C GLU A 199 -24.64 14.79 -6.34
N TYR A 200 -25.47 13.81 -5.98
CA TYR A 200 -25.80 12.66 -6.81
C TYR A 200 -27.32 12.51 -6.89
N GLU A 201 -27.81 12.17 -8.08
CA GLU A 201 -29.17 11.68 -8.24
C GLU A 201 -29.31 10.29 -7.62
N ALA A 202 -30.53 9.95 -7.13
CA ALA A 202 -30.76 8.66 -6.47
C ALA A 202 -30.41 7.45 -7.35
N SER A 203 -30.55 7.57 -8.66
CA SER A 203 -30.16 6.56 -9.64
C SER A 203 -28.65 6.38 -9.76
N GLU A 204 -27.86 7.44 -9.53
CA GLU A 204 -26.39 7.41 -9.60
C GLU A 204 -25.81 6.70 -8.37
N LEU A 205 -26.49 6.70 -7.24
CA LEU A 205 -26.06 6.04 -5.99
C LEU A 205 -26.05 4.50 -6.09
N GLN A 206 -26.63 3.93 -7.12
CA GLN A 206 -26.57 2.49 -7.38
C GLN A 206 -25.21 2.04 -7.97
N HIS A 207 -24.39 2.98 -8.45
CA HIS A 207 -23.06 2.74 -8.95
C HIS A 207 -22.03 3.29 -7.96
N THR A 208 -21.22 2.42 -7.40
CA THR A 208 -20.31 2.74 -6.28
C THR A 208 -19.21 3.73 -6.64
N TYR A 209 -18.76 3.79 -7.90
CA TYR A 209 -17.78 4.76 -8.40
C TYR A 209 -17.79 4.75 -9.94
N GLN A 210 -17.23 5.81 -10.53
CA GLN A 210 -16.95 5.88 -11.95
C GLN A 210 -15.44 5.97 -12.15
N GLU A 211 -14.92 5.32 -13.20
CA GLU A 211 -13.53 5.55 -13.60
C GLU A 211 -13.37 7.02 -14.00
N LEU A 212 -12.32 7.64 -13.48
CA LEU A 212 -12.01 9.02 -13.80
C LEU A 212 -11.42 9.13 -15.21
N THR A 213 -11.84 10.13 -15.95
CA THR A 213 -11.19 10.55 -17.18
C THR A 213 -9.79 11.13 -16.86
N ASP A 214 -8.93 11.23 -17.88
CA ASP A 214 -7.58 11.83 -17.73
C ASP A 214 -7.66 13.28 -17.18
N GLN A 215 -8.69 14.05 -17.59
CA GLN A 215 -8.91 15.39 -17.07
C GLN A 215 -9.29 15.38 -15.59
N GLU A 216 -10.20 14.50 -15.18
CA GLU A 216 -10.62 14.38 -13.79
C GLU A 216 -9.48 13.87 -12.90
N MET A 217 -8.66 12.93 -13.39
CA MET A 217 -7.43 12.52 -12.69
C MET A 217 -6.47 13.69 -12.48
N SER A 218 -6.31 14.54 -13.51
CA SER A 218 -5.46 15.73 -13.43
C SER A 218 -6.02 16.79 -12.47
N ASP A 219 -7.33 16.99 -12.44
CA ASP A 219 -8.00 17.92 -11.51
C ASP A 219 -7.91 17.41 -10.07
N PHE A 220 -8.11 16.12 -9.87
CA PHE A 220 -7.91 15.48 -8.57
C PHE A 220 -6.45 15.60 -8.10
N ALA A 221 -5.49 15.34 -8.99
CA ALA A 221 -4.07 15.47 -8.67
C ALA A 221 -3.70 16.90 -8.24
N ARG A 222 -4.20 17.94 -8.94
CA ARG A 222 -4.01 19.33 -8.51
C ARG A 222 -4.54 19.53 -7.09
N HIS A 223 -5.76 19.06 -6.83
CA HIS A 223 -6.36 19.17 -5.51
C HIS A 223 -5.50 18.50 -4.42
N VAL A 224 -5.06 17.25 -4.63
CA VAL A 224 -4.20 16.52 -3.69
C VAL A 224 -2.89 17.26 -3.42
N LEU A 225 -2.23 17.76 -4.48
CA LEU A 225 -0.98 18.49 -4.36
C LEU A 225 -1.16 19.87 -3.70
N ASP A 226 -2.31 20.52 -3.89
CA ASP A 226 -2.67 21.80 -3.25
C ASP A 226 -2.92 21.63 -1.75
N GLN A 227 -3.35 20.45 -1.30
CA GLN A 227 -3.51 20.10 0.12
C GLN A 227 -2.18 19.76 0.82
N GLY A 228 -1.05 19.74 0.11
CA GLY A 228 0.29 19.60 0.69
C GLY A 228 1.00 18.27 0.40
N SER A 229 0.36 17.32 -0.25
CA SER A 229 1.05 16.13 -0.76
C SER A 229 2.07 16.53 -1.84
N LYS A 230 3.16 15.77 -1.93
CA LYS A 230 4.25 16.01 -2.88
C LYS A 230 4.09 15.22 -4.17
N ALA A 231 3.43 14.08 -4.10
CA ALA A 231 3.14 13.23 -5.25
C ALA A 231 1.84 12.45 -5.05
N LEU A 232 1.16 12.19 -6.16
CA LEU A 232 0.04 11.25 -6.26
C LEU A 232 0.40 10.18 -7.29
N TYR A 233 0.24 8.91 -6.92
CA TYR A 233 0.37 7.76 -7.81
C TYR A 233 -0.98 7.10 -7.98
N ILE A 234 -1.44 6.97 -9.23
CA ILE A 234 -2.67 6.23 -9.57
C ILE A 234 -2.27 5.01 -10.39
N THR A 235 -2.42 3.81 -9.81
CA THR A 235 -2.13 2.55 -10.52
C THR A 235 -3.27 2.22 -11.47
N LEU A 236 -2.91 1.74 -12.66
CA LEU A 236 -3.78 1.43 -13.78
C LEU A 236 -3.69 -0.07 -14.14
N ASP A 237 -3.70 -0.93 -13.13
CA ASP A 237 -3.58 -2.39 -13.22
C ASP A 237 -2.33 -2.82 -14.02
N SER A 238 -2.52 -3.69 -15.02
CA SER A 238 -1.45 -4.21 -15.86
C SER A 238 -0.82 -3.19 -16.80
N ARG A 239 -1.39 -1.97 -16.91
CA ARG A 239 -0.83 -0.89 -17.74
C ARG A 239 0.35 -0.19 -17.08
N GLY A 240 0.33 0.00 -15.76
CA GLY A 240 1.35 0.72 -15.00
C GLY A 240 0.74 1.75 -14.06
N CYS A 241 1.31 2.95 -14.00
CA CYS A 241 0.78 4.01 -13.15
C CYS A 241 0.96 5.41 -13.76
N MET A 242 0.06 6.31 -13.39
CA MET A 242 0.24 7.75 -13.55
C MET A 242 0.93 8.31 -12.32
N VAL A 243 1.88 9.20 -12.52
CA VAL A 243 2.63 9.92 -11.49
C VAL A 243 2.37 11.40 -11.65
N TYR A 244 1.78 12.01 -10.63
CA TYR A 244 1.48 13.44 -10.61
C TYR A 244 2.34 14.14 -9.55
N THR A 245 3.00 15.23 -9.96
CA THR A 245 3.88 16.03 -9.09
C THR A 245 3.77 17.51 -9.45
N ARG A 246 4.44 18.37 -8.68
CA ARG A 246 4.64 19.78 -9.00
C ARG A 246 5.99 19.99 -9.68
N GLU A 247 5.99 20.60 -10.84
CA GLU A 247 7.19 21.03 -11.54
C GLU A 247 7.02 22.46 -12.07
N GLY A 248 8.00 23.33 -11.80
CA GLY A 248 7.96 24.73 -12.23
C GLY A 248 6.70 25.49 -11.80
N GLY A 249 6.02 25.06 -10.72
CA GLY A 249 4.76 25.63 -10.25
C GLY A 249 3.50 25.07 -10.94
N GLY A 250 3.66 24.25 -11.99
CA GLY A 250 2.58 23.55 -12.70
C GLY A 250 2.38 22.10 -12.23
N LEU A 251 1.34 21.46 -12.77
CA LEU A 251 1.14 20.01 -12.65
C LEU A 251 2.02 19.30 -13.69
N SER A 252 2.87 18.37 -13.23
CA SER A 252 3.51 17.37 -14.08
C SER A 252 2.72 16.07 -13.97
N ALA A 253 2.47 15.40 -15.11
CA ALA A 253 1.76 14.14 -15.20
C ALA A 253 2.57 13.19 -16.12
N GLU A 254 3.09 12.12 -15.56
CA GLU A 254 3.92 11.18 -16.28
C GLU A 254 3.37 9.75 -16.14
N PHE A 255 3.29 9.04 -17.25
CA PHE A 255 2.92 7.63 -17.27
C PHE A 255 4.17 6.75 -17.17
N VAL A 256 4.15 5.77 -16.25
CA VAL A 256 5.20 4.77 -16.11
C VAL A 256 4.60 3.39 -16.36
N ALA A 257 5.01 2.75 -17.45
CA ALA A 257 4.48 1.45 -17.85
C ALA A 257 4.77 0.36 -16.81
N ALA A 258 3.85 -0.61 -16.67
CA ALA A 258 4.10 -1.77 -15.81
C ALA A 258 5.21 -2.66 -16.39
N VAL A 259 5.96 -3.32 -15.52
CA VAL A 259 6.88 -4.37 -15.93
C VAL A 259 6.07 -5.56 -16.47
N LYS A 260 6.34 -5.97 -17.70
CA LYS A 260 5.66 -7.11 -18.33
C LYS A 260 6.07 -8.41 -17.66
N VAL A 261 5.11 -9.24 -17.35
CA VAL A 261 5.30 -10.61 -16.83
C VAL A 261 4.70 -11.62 -17.82
N GLU A 262 5.29 -12.79 -17.93
CA GLU A 262 4.79 -13.83 -18.84
C GLU A 262 3.52 -14.49 -18.31
N GLU A 263 3.47 -14.73 -16.99
CA GLU A 263 2.34 -15.37 -16.33
C GLU A 263 2.02 -14.67 -15.02
N VAL A 264 0.73 -14.45 -14.75
CA VAL A 264 0.21 -13.95 -13.49
C VAL A 264 -0.35 -15.11 -12.68
N ILE A 265 0.28 -15.40 -11.54
CA ILE A 265 -0.08 -16.51 -10.64
C ILE A 265 -1.03 -16.01 -9.54
N ASP A 266 -0.68 -14.92 -8.85
CA ASP A 266 -1.46 -14.36 -7.73
C ASP A 266 -1.26 -12.85 -7.66
N THR A 267 -2.34 -12.08 -7.75
CA THR A 267 -2.31 -10.60 -7.69
C THR A 267 -2.44 -10.04 -6.27
N THR A 268 -2.65 -10.91 -5.26
CA THR A 268 -2.81 -10.45 -3.87
C THR A 268 -1.53 -9.87 -3.34
N GLY A 269 -1.58 -8.62 -2.87
CA GLY A 269 -0.43 -7.90 -2.33
C GLY A 269 0.38 -7.11 -3.36
N CYS A 270 -0.06 -7.03 -4.64
CA CYS A 270 0.63 -6.22 -5.64
C CYS A 270 0.61 -4.73 -5.29
N GLY A 271 -0.54 -4.20 -4.84
CA GLY A 271 -0.69 -2.82 -4.40
C GLY A 271 0.19 -2.49 -3.18
N ASP A 272 0.24 -3.41 -2.21
CA ASP A 272 1.08 -3.28 -1.01
C ASP A 272 2.57 -3.28 -1.39
N SER A 273 2.97 -4.20 -2.28
CA SER A 273 4.34 -4.28 -2.81
C SER A 273 4.72 -3.04 -3.60
N PHE A 274 3.78 -2.47 -4.37
CA PHE A 274 3.96 -1.21 -5.07
C PHE A 274 4.27 -0.07 -4.07
N ALA A 275 3.53 0.03 -2.96
CA ALA A 275 3.80 1.02 -1.92
C ALA A 275 5.21 0.84 -1.30
N GLY A 276 5.64 -0.41 -1.09
CA GLY A 276 7.02 -0.72 -0.69
C GLY A 276 8.06 -0.23 -1.70
N GLY A 277 7.81 -0.42 -2.99
CA GLY A 277 8.68 0.04 -4.07
C GLY A 277 8.80 1.57 -4.13
N LEU A 278 7.68 2.29 -3.90
CA LEU A 278 7.69 3.75 -3.75
C LEU A 278 8.59 4.18 -2.59
N ALA A 279 8.47 3.51 -1.45
CA ALA A 279 9.26 3.81 -0.26
C ALA A 279 10.75 3.68 -0.53
N PHE A 280 11.17 2.56 -1.16
CA PHE A 280 12.56 2.35 -1.50
C PHE A 280 13.07 3.39 -2.50
N GLY A 281 12.33 3.64 -3.59
CA GLY A 281 12.74 4.57 -4.63
C GLY A 281 12.85 6.03 -4.17
N LEU A 282 12.09 6.41 -3.13
CA LEU A 282 12.14 7.74 -2.52
C LEU A 282 13.09 7.81 -1.32
N LEU A 283 13.73 6.69 -0.92
CA LEU A 283 14.54 6.66 0.30
C LEU A 283 15.80 7.52 0.20
N GLU A 284 16.55 7.40 -0.88
CA GLU A 284 17.80 8.15 -1.10
C GLU A 284 17.56 9.53 -1.73
N ASN A 285 16.54 9.64 -2.60
CA ASN A 285 16.16 10.88 -3.27
C ASN A 285 14.65 11.10 -3.21
N ARG A 286 14.23 12.03 -2.36
CA ARG A 286 12.82 12.36 -2.09
C ARG A 286 12.06 12.96 -3.29
N THR A 287 12.76 13.29 -4.36
CA THR A 287 12.17 13.87 -5.59
C THR A 287 12.31 12.96 -6.81
N ALA A 288 12.86 11.76 -6.65
CA ALA A 288 13.01 10.80 -7.76
C ALA A 288 11.70 10.03 -8.02
N TYR A 289 10.59 10.75 -8.24
CA TYR A 289 9.24 10.18 -8.30
C TYR A 289 9.07 9.13 -9.41
N ILE A 290 9.64 9.36 -10.59
CA ILE A 290 9.57 8.41 -11.71
C ILE A 290 10.42 7.16 -11.43
N ASN A 291 11.60 7.32 -10.84
CA ASN A 291 12.39 6.17 -10.43
C ASN A 291 11.69 5.36 -9.33
N ALA A 292 11.01 6.02 -8.40
CA ALA A 292 10.18 5.35 -7.39
C ALA A 292 9.05 4.54 -8.03
N ALA A 293 8.37 5.08 -9.06
CA ALA A 293 7.36 4.36 -9.83
C ALA A 293 7.93 3.11 -10.53
N ARG A 294 9.16 3.17 -11.04
CA ARG A 294 9.83 2.01 -11.66
C ARG A 294 10.10 0.90 -10.64
N PHE A 295 10.61 1.24 -9.45
CA PHE A 295 10.73 0.26 -8.35
C PHE A 295 9.37 -0.30 -7.95
N ALA A 296 8.36 0.56 -7.82
CA ALA A 296 7.01 0.19 -7.42
C ALA A 296 6.36 -0.79 -8.42
N ASN A 297 6.39 -0.47 -9.72
CA ASN A 297 5.91 -1.36 -10.78
C ASN A 297 6.67 -2.69 -10.79
N THR A 298 7.99 -2.67 -10.53
CA THR A 298 8.82 -3.88 -10.51
C THR A 298 8.43 -4.78 -9.34
N LEU A 299 8.26 -4.24 -8.12
CA LEU A 299 7.84 -5.04 -6.98
C LEU A 299 6.40 -5.56 -7.15
N GLY A 300 5.49 -4.75 -7.69
CA GLY A 300 4.14 -5.20 -8.05
C GLY A 300 4.18 -6.37 -9.04
N ALA A 301 4.97 -6.27 -10.10
CA ALA A 301 5.14 -7.33 -11.10
C ALA A 301 5.77 -8.60 -10.50
N LEU A 302 6.84 -8.47 -9.71
CA LEU A 302 7.45 -9.62 -9.01
C LEU A 302 6.43 -10.34 -8.14
N ARG A 303 5.56 -9.59 -7.42
CA ARG A 303 4.54 -10.18 -6.56
C ARG A 303 3.57 -11.08 -7.32
N THR A 304 3.28 -10.79 -8.59
CA THR A 304 2.36 -11.62 -9.40
C THR A 304 2.92 -12.99 -9.79
N GLN A 305 4.21 -13.23 -9.65
CA GLN A 305 4.90 -14.39 -10.21
C GLN A 305 4.94 -15.62 -9.29
N GLY A 306 4.25 -15.59 -8.17
CA GLY A 306 4.18 -16.73 -7.25
C GLY A 306 3.24 -16.51 -6.09
N THR A 307 3.06 -17.53 -5.26
CA THR A 307 2.17 -17.50 -4.08
C THR A 307 2.92 -17.17 -2.78
N THR A 308 4.26 -17.29 -2.79
CA THR A 308 5.14 -17.04 -1.64
C THR A 308 5.87 -15.71 -1.76
N PHE A 309 6.67 -15.34 -0.76
CA PHE A 309 7.49 -14.12 -0.76
C PHE A 309 8.86 -14.30 -1.47
N ASP A 310 9.22 -15.51 -1.88
CA ASP A 310 10.46 -15.82 -2.61
C ASP A 310 10.55 -15.16 -3.98
N VAL A 311 9.44 -14.61 -4.46
CA VAL A 311 9.37 -13.81 -5.67
C VAL A 311 10.17 -12.51 -5.57
N PHE A 312 10.33 -11.94 -4.38
CA PHE A 312 11.07 -10.71 -4.19
C PHE A 312 12.58 -10.93 -4.31
N ARG A 313 13.21 -10.10 -5.09
CA ARG A 313 14.63 -10.14 -5.42
C ARG A 313 15.44 -9.17 -4.57
N ASN A 314 16.75 -9.36 -4.50
CA ASN A 314 17.66 -8.39 -3.91
C ASN A 314 17.73 -7.11 -4.77
N LEU A 315 18.45 -6.09 -4.28
CA LEU A 315 18.54 -4.80 -4.96
C LEU A 315 19.15 -4.90 -6.35
N GLU A 316 20.24 -5.67 -6.51
CA GLU A 316 20.96 -5.79 -7.78
C GLU A 316 20.09 -6.44 -8.87
N GLU A 317 19.42 -7.55 -8.53
CA GLU A 317 18.49 -8.23 -9.40
C GLU A 317 17.29 -7.34 -9.76
N THR A 318 16.70 -6.64 -8.78
CA THR A 318 15.59 -5.70 -9.01
C THR A 318 16.01 -4.55 -9.94
N GLN A 319 17.19 -3.96 -9.72
CA GLN A 319 17.73 -2.92 -10.61
C GLN A 319 18.03 -3.45 -12.02
N SER A 320 18.43 -4.71 -12.14
CA SER A 320 18.62 -5.35 -13.45
C SER A 320 17.30 -5.42 -14.22
N ILE A 321 16.21 -5.83 -13.57
CA ILE A 321 14.86 -5.86 -14.17
C ILE A 321 14.46 -4.43 -14.60
N ILE A 322 14.66 -3.43 -13.74
CA ILE A 322 14.36 -2.02 -14.04
C ILE A 322 15.13 -1.56 -15.28
N ARG A 323 16.43 -1.81 -15.34
CA ARG A 323 17.25 -1.45 -16.49
C ARG A 323 16.77 -2.13 -17.78
N GLN A 324 16.50 -3.43 -17.74
CA GLN A 324 16.03 -4.18 -18.90
C GLN A 324 14.69 -3.65 -19.43
N HIS A 325 13.82 -3.18 -18.54
CA HIS A 325 12.48 -2.77 -18.94
C HIS A 325 12.36 -1.29 -19.31
N TYR A 326 13.13 -0.42 -18.65
CA TYR A 326 13.02 1.05 -18.80
C TYR A 326 14.23 1.70 -19.50
N SER A 327 15.17 0.93 -20.06
CA SER A 327 16.36 1.44 -20.77
C SER A 327 16.16 1.60 -22.27
N SER A 328 14.95 1.94 -22.72
CA SER A 328 14.67 2.27 -24.12
C SER A 328 14.57 3.77 -24.33
#